data_c568438d2fb026a2bfb8ebdd5127fde4
#
_entry.id   c568438d2fb026a2bfb8ebdd5127fde4
#
_cell.length_a   1.000
_cell.length_b   1.000
_cell.length_c   1.000
_cell.angle_alpha   90.00
_cell.angle_beta   90.00
_cell.angle_gamma   90.00
#
_symmetry.space_group_name_H-M   'P 1'
#
loop_
_entity.id
_entity.type
_entity.pdbx_description
1 polymer ?
#
loop_
_entity_poly.entity_id
_entity_poly.type
_entity_poly.pdbx_seq_one_letter_code
_entity_poly.pdbx_strand_id
1 'polypeptide(L)'
;GKLLRYYHKYYRHDKELKEPLSNAIAELKQLEGIPIAEGSSLADFRQHAMLHEARCAQVYWRAFALLVHRSGHEFEGREHKGAEGLVNQMLNYGYAILRSYVMKTIDLWQLNPNIGILHSTQDNKPALCFDLMEQYRAFVVDRSILALLAKGEDVGQNNKGLLDMPTRSRIISKINERWFATEYYRSGEKLFSDIMKLQTKDVRAFCCGKVKRIKFYTPKW
;
A
#
# COMPACT_ATOMS: atom_id res chain seq x y z
N GLY A 1 -7.32 0.56 -6.78
CA GLY A 1 -7.80 0.15 -8.09
C GLY A 1 -6.94 -0.87 -8.84
N LYS A 2 -5.61 -0.67 -8.99
CA LYS A 2 -4.78 -1.54 -9.86
C LYS A 2 -4.65 -2.97 -9.38
N LEU A 3 -4.44 -3.21 -8.10
CA LEU A 3 -4.38 -4.56 -7.53
C LEU A 3 -5.68 -5.33 -7.80
N LEU A 4 -6.83 -4.69 -7.61
CA LEU A 4 -8.12 -5.32 -7.88
C LEU A 4 -8.29 -5.66 -9.37
N ARG A 5 -7.85 -4.79 -10.29
CA ARG A 5 -7.84 -5.09 -11.74
C ARG A 5 -6.97 -6.30 -12.08
N TYR A 6 -5.82 -6.44 -11.42
CA TYR A 6 -4.96 -7.62 -11.58
C TYR A 6 -5.70 -8.89 -11.17
N TYR A 7 -6.30 -8.91 -9.98
CA TYR A 7 -7.04 -10.08 -9.49
C TYR A 7 -8.35 -10.30 -10.25
N HIS A 8 -9.05 -9.27 -10.70
CA HIS A 8 -10.20 -9.42 -11.61
C HIS A 8 -9.82 -10.14 -12.91
N LYS A 9 -8.64 -9.84 -13.47
CA LYS A 9 -8.12 -10.55 -14.64
C LYS A 9 -7.70 -11.98 -14.30
N TYR A 10 -7.07 -12.19 -13.15
CA TYR A 10 -6.64 -13.50 -12.68
C TYR A 10 -7.84 -14.44 -12.46
N TYR A 11 -8.89 -13.97 -11.81
CA TYR A 11 -10.14 -14.69 -11.54
C TYR A 11 -11.23 -14.45 -12.60
N ARG A 12 -10.86 -14.21 -13.86
CA ARG A 12 -11.81 -13.89 -14.95
C ARG A 12 -12.88 -14.95 -15.21
N HIS A 13 -12.64 -16.20 -14.82
CA HIS A 13 -13.55 -17.33 -14.96
C HIS A 13 -14.32 -17.67 -13.68
N ASP A 14 -14.00 -17.00 -12.57
CA ASP A 14 -14.68 -17.16 -11.30
C ASP A 14 -15.90 -16.23 -11.26
N LYS A 15 -17.10 -16.85 -11.36
CA LYS A 15 -18.37 -16.08 -11.41
C LYS A 15 -18.66 -15.32 -10.13
N GLU A 16 -18.24 -15.86 -8.98
CA GLU A 16 -18.51 -15.27 -7.65
C GLU A 16 -17.64 -14.04 -7.40
N LEU A 17 -16.43 -14.00 -7.92
CA LEU A 17 -15.49 -12.89 -7.74
C LEU A 17 -15.57 -11.84 -8.84
N LYS A 18 -15.88 -12.23 -10.08
CA LYS A 18 -15.79 -11.37 -11.25
C LYS A 18 -16.66 -10.12 -11.12
N GLU A 19 -17.93 -10.30 -10.80
CA GLU A 19 -18.88 -9.19 -10.71
C GLU A 19 -18.60 -8.28 -9.50
N PRO A 20 -18.43 -8.78 -8.26
CA PRO A 20 -18.08 -7.93 -7.12
C PRO A 20 -16.78 -7.14 -7.30
N LEU A 21 -15.74 -7.74 -7.91
CA LEU A 21 -14.50 -7.04 -8.20
C LEU A 21 -14.69 -5.96 -9.29
N SER A 22 -15.50 -6.24 -10.31
CA SER A 22 -15.83 -5.26 -11.36
C SER A 22 -16.54 -4.05 -10.76
N ASN A 23 -17.53 -4.29 -9.89
CA ASN A 23 -18.28 -3.23 -9.21
C ASN A 23 -17.36 -2.37 -8.32
N ALA A 24 -16.50 -2.99 -7.52
CA ALA A 24 -15.52 -2.27 -6.70
C ALA A 24 -14.54 -1.45 -7.54
N ILE A 25 -14.08 -1.97 -8.68
CA ILE A 25 -13.22 -1.23 -9.62
C ILE A 25 -13.96 -0.03 -10.21
N ALA A 26 -15.22 -0.17 -10.59
CA ALA A 26 -16.06 0.92 -11.12
C ALA A 26 -16.29 2.00 -10.05
N GLU A 27 -16.63 1.61 -8.81
CA GLU A 27 -16.81 2.51 -7.68
C GLU A 27 -15.51 3.30 -7.39
N LEU A 28 -14.35 2.63 -7.34
CA LEU A 28 -13.05 3.29 -7.17
C LEU A 28 -12.71 4.23 -8.33
N LYS A 29 -13.19 3.95 -9.54
CA LYS A 29 -12.99 4.84 -10.69
C LYS A 29 -13.84 6.11 -10.59
N GLN A 30 -15.06 6.01 -10.07
CA GLN A 30 -15.90 7.18 -9.78
C GLN A 30 -15.32 8.09 -8.69
N LEU A 31 -14.53 7.51 -7.79
CA LEU A 31 -13.79 8.22 -6.75
C LEU A 31 -12.42 8.75 -7.25
N GLU A 32 -12.09 8.67 -8.54
CA GLU A 32 -10.83 9.24 -9.06
C GLU A 32 -10.86 10.77 -9.00
N GLY A 33 -9.84 11.36 -8.38
CA GLY A 33 -9.71 12.80 -8.18
C GLY A 33 -10.29 13.28 -6.85
N ILE A 34 -9.60 14.25 -6.25
CA ILE A 34 -10.08 14.91 -5.03
C ILE A 34 -10.67 16.23 -5.48
N PRO A 35 -12.00 16.45 -5.30
CA PRO A 35 -12.59 17.74 -5.62
C PRO A 35 -12.02 18.77 -4.61
N ILE A 36 -11.23 19.71 -5.10
CA ILE A 36 -10.67 20.82 -4.32
C ILE A 36 -11.33 22.08 -4.82
N ALA A 37 -11.99 22.81 -3.92
CA ALA A 37 -12.52 24.12 -4.25
C ALA A 37 -11.35 25.12 -4.40
N GLU A 38 -11.45 26.01 -5.38
CA GLU A 38 -10.49 27.09 -5.58
C GLU A 38 -10.43 27.97 -4.33
N GLY A 39 -9.22 28.26 -3.81
CA GLY A 39 -9.04 29.02 -2.60
C GLY A 39 -9.09 28.23 -1.27
N SER A 40 -9.24 26.90 -1.32
CA SER A 40 -9.20 26.06 -0.12
C SER A 40 -7.88 26.20 0.64
N SER A 41 -7.94 26.25 1.97
CA SER A 41 -6.75 26.20 2.82
C SER A 41 -6.07 24.82 2.75
N LEU A 42 -4.79 24.74 3.16
CA LEU A 42 -4.08 23.47 3.28
C LEU A 42 -4.78 22.51 4.27
N ALA A 43 -5.40 23.05 5.32
CA ALA A 43 -6.15 22.27 6.30
C ALA A 43 -7.40 21.63 5.67
N ASP A 44 -8.17 22.43 4.91
CA ASP A 44 -9.34 21.95 4.18
C ASP A 44 -8.96 20.87 3.16
N PHE A 45 -7.88 21.12 2.41
CA PHE A 45 -7.35 20.12 1.47
C PHE A 45 -7.03 18.81 2.16
N ARG A 46 -6.29 18.84 3.29
CA ARG A 46 -5.94 17.64 4.05
C ARG A 46 -7.17 16.90 4.54
N GLN A 47 -8.15 17.61 5.08
CA GLN A 47 -9.40 17.01 5.55
C GLN A 47 -10.16 16.32 4.40
N HIS A 48 -10.33 16.98 3.27
CA HIS A 48 -10.98 16.39 2.08
C HIS A 48 -10.21 15.19 1.56
N ALA A 49 -8.88 15.27 1.49
CA ALA A 49 -8.04 14.16 1.05
C ALA A 49 -8.17 12.93 1.95
N MET A 50 -8.18 13.12 3.28
CA MET A 50 -8.35 12.03 4.25
C MET A 50 -9.75 11.39 4.16
N LEU A 51 -10.82 12.20 4.03
CA LEU A 51 -12.17 11.67 3.85
C LEU A 51 -12.30 10.88 2.55
N HIS A 52 -11.68 11.38 1.50
CA HIS A 52 -11.67 10.70 0.20
C HIS A 52 -10.89 9.38 0.26
N GLU A 53 -9.73 9.39 0.90
CA GLU A 53 -8.94 8.18 1.14
C GLU A 53 -9.74 7.14 1.95
N ALA A 54 -10.43 7.56 3.01
CA ALA A 54 -11.26 6.66 3.81
C ALA A 54 -12.36 5.99 2.98
N ARG A 55 -13.04 6.73 2.09
CA ARG A 55 -14.04 6.16 1.16
C ARG A 55 -13.41 5.14 0.21
N CYS A 56 -12.28 5.50 -0.40
CA CYS A 56 -11.54 4.58 -1.27
C CYS A 56 -11.08 3.32 -0.51
N ALA A 57 -10.64 3.47 0.73
CA ALA A 57 -10.20 2.36 1.58
C ALA A 57 -11.35 1.39 1.91
N GLN A 58 -12.55 1.91 2.21
CA GLN A 58 -13.74 1.06 2.45
C GLN A 58 -14.05 0.15 1.25
N VAL A 59 -14.10 0.73 0.05
CA VAL A 59 -14.33 -0.03 -1.19
C VAL A 59 -13.22 -1.06 -1.42
N TYR A 60 -11.99 -0.62 -1.24
CA TYR A 60 -10.82 -1.47 -1.46
C TYR A 60 -10.78 -2.66 -0.51
N TRP A 61 -10.98 -2.45 0.81
CA TRP A 61 -10.91 -3.52 1.80
C TRP A 61 -12.08 -4.49 1.71
N ARG A 62 -13.28 -4.06 1.30
CA ARG A 62 -14.39 -4.98 0.96
C ARG A 62 -13.99 -5.93 -0.17
N ALA A 63 -13.42 -5.38 -1.25
CA ALA A 63 -12.97 -6.20 -2.37
C ALA A 63 -11.76 -7.09 -2.02
N PHE A 64 -10.87 -6.61 -1.15
CA PHE A 64 -9.75 -7.41 -0.63
C PHE A 64 -10.25 -8.59 0.21
N ALA A 65 -11.28 -8.37 1.05
CA ALA A 65 -11.90 -9.44 1.84
C ALA A 65 -12.42 -10.59 0.96
N LEU A 66 -13.06 -10.30 -0.17
CA LEU A 66 -13.52 -11.33 -1.10
C LEU A 66 -12.35 -12.20 -1.62
N LEU A 67 -11.20 -11.59 -1.90
CA LEU A 67 -10.01 -12.31 -2.35
C LEU A 67 -9.40 -13.19 -1.25
N VAL A 68 -9.44 -12.71 -0.01
CA VAL A 68 -8.98 -13.46 1.17
C VAL A 68 -9.91 -14.65 1.45
N HIS A 69 -11.22 -14.41 1.48
CA HIS A 69 -12.22 -15.48 1.68
C HIS A 69 -12.12 -16.57 0.60
N ARG A 70 -11.87 -16.16 -0.65
CA ARG A 70 -11.65 -17.11 -1.76
C ARG A 70 -10.44 -18.01 -1.53
N SER A 71 -9.48 -17.58 -0.74
CA SER A 71 -8.30 -18.36 -0.35
C SER A 71 -8.53 -19.19 0.93
N GLY A 72 -9.75 -19.25 1.45
CA GLY A 72 -10.11 -20.03 2.64
C GLY A 72 -9.71 -19.39 3.97
N HIS A 73 -9.46 -18.07 4.00
CA HIS A 73 -9.09 -17.36 5.22
C HIS A 73 -10.17 -16.34 5.62
N GLU A 74 -10.23 -16.04 6.91
CA GLU A 74 -11.15 -15.04 7.47
C GLU A 74 -10.54 -13.64 7.41
N PHE A 75 -11.35 -12.65 7.06
CA PHE A 75 -10.97 -11.25 7.05
C PHE A 75 -12.22 -10.35 6.99
N GLU A 76 -12.63 -9.79 8.11
CA GLU A 76 -13.82 -8.91 8.20
C GLU A 76 -13.52 -7.47 7.74
N GLY A 77 -12.25 -7.09 7.72
CA GLY A 77 -11.82 -5.76 7.35
C GLY A 77 -10.43 -5.43 7.88
N ARG A 78 -9.97 -4.22 7.57
CA ARG A 78 -8.64 -3.79 7.95
C ARG A 78 -8.58 -3.33 9.41
N GLU A 79 -7.84 -4.07 10.21
CA GLU A 79 -7.51 -3.75 11.60
C GLU A 79 -6.02 -3.37 11.74
N HIS A 80 -5.74 -2.39 12.60
CA HIS A 80 -4.39 -1.90 12.83
C HIS A 80 -3.75 -2.54 14.06
N LYS A 81 -3.23 -1.71 14.97
CA LYS A 81 -2.56 -2.16 16.19
C LYS A 81 -3.51 -3.00 17.06
N GLY A 82 -3.04 -4.15 17.51
CA GLY A 82 -3.81 -5.07 18.34
C GLY A 82 -4.68 -6.08 17.56
N ALA A 83 -4.55 -6.12 16.23
CA ALA A 83 -5.26 -7.11 15.41
C ALA A 83 -4.91 -8.55 15.83
N GLU A 84 -5.94 -9.37 16.04
CA GLU A 84 -5.80 -10.78 16.40
C GLU A 84 -5.89 -11.70 15.18
N GLY A 85 -6.63 -11.29 14.15
CA GLY A 85 -6.81 -12.06 12.92
C GLY A 85 -5.50 -12.24 12.12
N LEU A 86 -5.27 -13.48 11.64
CA LEU A 86 -4.05 -13.87 10.92
C LEU A 86 -3.70 -12.90 9.78
N VAL A 87 -4.66 -12.62 8.90
CA VAL A 87 -4.42 -11.77 7.71
C VAL A 87 -4.09 -10.33 8.10
N ASN A 88 -4.75 -9.78 9.11
CA ASN A 88 -4.43 -8.45 9.63
C ASN A 88 -3.04 -8.39 10.28
N GLN A 89 -2.63 -9.44 10.98
CA GLN A 89 -1.26 -9.55 11.51
C GLN A 89 -0.23 -9.64 10.38
N MET A 90 -0.50 -10.42 9.31
CA MET A 90 0.36 -10.49 8.14
C MET A 90 0.51 -9.12 7.45
N LEU A 91 -0.59 -8.38 7.27
CA LEU A 91 -0.58 -7.02 6.74
C LEU A 91 0.22 -6.07 7.65
N ASN A 92 -0.03 -6.10 8.98
CA ASN A 92 0.68 -5.25 9.93
C ASN A 92 2.19 -5.51 9.91
N TYR A 93 2.60 -6.78 9.85
CA TYR A 93 4.00 -7.16 9.75
C TYR A 93 4.62 -6.71 8.43
N GLY A 94 3.93 -6.91 7.31
CA GLY A 94 4.37 -6.45 6.00
C GLY A 94 4.50 -4.91 5.93
N TYR A 95 3.58 -4.16 6.51
CA TYR A 95 3.68 -2.70 6.57
C TYR A 95 4.81 -2.22 7.48
N ALA A 96 5.14 -2.95 8.54
CA ALA A 96 6.30 -2.63 9.37
C ALA A 96 7.62 -2.79 8.57
N ILE A 97 7.73 -3.84 7.73
CA ILE A 97 8.86 -4.01 6.81
C ILE A 97 8.91 -2.87 5.79
N LEU A 98 7.79 -2.56 5.11
CA LEU A 98 7.72 -1.47 4.15
C LEU A 98 8.12 -0.13 4.80
N ARG A 99 7.62 0.14 6.02
CA ARG A 99 7.99 1.33 6.79
C ARG A 99 9.49 1.45 6.98
N SER A 100 10.17 0.34 7.34
CA SER A 100 11.62 0.35 7.53
C SER A 100 12.37 0.67 6.23
N TYR A 101 11.86 0.21 5.08
CA TYR A 101 12.44 0.52 3.78
C TYR A 101 12.25 1.99 3.39
N VAL A 102 11.04 2.53 3.58
CA VAL A 102 10.76 3.95 3.31
C VAL A 102 11.57 4.85 4.22
N MET A 103 11.68 4.54 5.52
CA MET A 103 12.52 5.30 6.45
C MET A 103 13.97 5.38 5.98
N LYS A 104 14.57 4.26 5.54
CA LYS A 104 15.93 4.27 4.98
C LYS A 104 16.08 5.19 3.77
N THR A 105 15.05 5.34 2.93
CA THR A 105 15.12 6.28 1.79
C THR A 105 14.98 7.74 2.22
N ILE A 106 14.18 8.01 3.26
CA ILE A 106 14.03 9.33 3.87
C ILE A 106 15.36 9.77 4.47
N ASP A 107 16.00 8.89 5.26
CA ASP A 107 17.31 9.13 5.88
C ASP A 107 18.40 9.35 4.82
N LEU A 108 18.43 8.53 3.76
CA LEU A 108 19.37 8.66 2.65
C LEU A 108 19.34 10.06 2.02
N TRP A 109 18.15 10.65 1.91
CA TRP A 109 17.96 11.97 1.31
C TRP A 109 17.84 13.09 2.35
N GLN A 110 18.12 12.81 3.64
CA GLN A 110 18.13 13.80 4.72
C GLN A 110 16.83 14.61 4.80
N LEU A 111 15.69 13.93 4.64
CA LEU A 111 14.37 14.52 4.85
C LEU A 111 13.95 14.31 6.30
N ASN A 112 13.16 15.23 6.84
CA ASN A 112 12.57 15.06 8.16
C ASN A 112 11.35 14.12 8.09
N PRO A 113 11.40 12.92 8.70
CA PRO A 113 10.32 11.94 8.62
C PRO A 113 9.01 12.43 9.27
N ASN A 114 9.06 13.39 10.18
CA ASN A 114 7.91 13.84 10.96
C ASN A 114 7.07 14.91 10.25
N ILE A 115 7.61 15.55 9.21
CA ILE A 115 6.92 16.60 8.45
C ILE A 115 6.18 15.97 7.27
N GLY A 116 4.90 15.66 7.45
CA GLY A 116 4.06 15.08 6.39
C GLY A 116 3.47 16.10 5.42
N ILE A 117 3.08 15.61 4.26
CA ILE A 117 2.36 16.37 3.22
C ILE A 117 0.85 16.28 3.47
N LEU A 118 0.30 15.07 3.55
CA LEU A 118 -1.10 14.79 3.83
C LEU A 118 -1.35 14.58 5.32
N HIS A 119 -0.57 13.72 5.95
CA HIS A 119 -0.67 13.51 7.38
C HIS A 119 -0.14 14.74 8.14
N SER A 120 -0.92 15.21 9.10
CA SER A 120 -0.48 16.30 9.98
C SER A 120 0.74 15.89 10.79
N THR A 121 1.63 16.84 10.99
CA THR A 121 2.77 16.68 11.90
C THR A 121 2.25 16.42 13.31
N GLN A 122 2.63 15.30 13.89
CA GLN A 122 2.35 14.91 15.27
C GLN A 122 3.65 14.46 15.92
N ASP A 123 3.79 14.75 17.21
CA ASP A 123 4.97 14.33 17.97
C ASP A 123 5.14 12.81 17.89
N ASN A 124 6.38 12.40 17.60
CA ASN A 124 6.80 11.00 17.49
C ASN A 124 6.10 10.16 16.41
N LYS A 125 5.44 10.79 15.42
CA LYS A 125 4.87 10.07 14.27
C LYS A 125 5.58 10.44 12.98
N PRO A 126 6.14 9.47 12.24
CA PRO A 126 6.83 9.74 10.98
C PRO A 126 5.82 10.00 9.84
N ALA A 127 5.17 11.16 9.85
CA ALA A 127 4.10 11.53 8.93
C ALA A 127 4.52 11.44 7.46
N LEU A 128 5.72 11.91 7.11
CA LEU A 128 6.25 11.79 5.74
C LEU A 128 6.45 10.33 5.33
N CYS A 129 6.87 9.48 6.27
CA CYS A 129 7.01 8.06 5.98
C CYS A 129 5.65 7.43 5.63
N PHE A 130 4.59 7.76 6.36
CA PHE A 130 3.24 7.28 6.05
C PHE A 130 2.77 7.79 4.69
N ASP A 131 2.95 9.09 4.39
CA ASP A 131 2.60 9.66 3.10
C ASP A 131 3.30 8.93 1.94
N LEU A 132 4.59 8.65 2.06
CA LEU A 132 5.36 7.95 1.04
C LEU A 132 5.00 6.46 0.93
N MET A 133 4.59 5.82 2.02
CA MET A 133 4.18 4.41 2.02
C MET A 133 2.93 4.17 1.19
N GLU A 134 1.97 5.13 1.16
CA GLU A 134 0.66 4.92 0.54
C GLU A 134 0.77 4.43 -0.92
N GLN A 135 1.68 5.01 -1.70
CA GLN A 135 1.85 4.61 -3.10
C GLN A 135 2.38 3.18 -3.27
N TYR A 136 2.99 2.59 -2.22
CA TYR A 136 3.65 1.28 -2.29
C TYR A 136 2.87 0.16 -1.59
N ARG A 137 1.94 0.48 -0.70
CA ARG A 137 1.20 -0.51 0.12
C ARG A 137 0.63 -1.64 -0.72
N ALA A 138 -0.21 -1.32 -1.69
CA ALA A 138 -0.88 -2.32 -2.51
C ALA A 138 0.09 -3.15 -3.36
N PHE A 139 1.18 -2.53 -3.86
CA PHE A 139 2.14 -3.21 -4.73
C PHE A 139 3.10 -4.11 -3.95
N VAL A 140 3.59 -3.65 -2.81
CA VAL A 140 4.61 -4.37 -2.04
C VAL A 140 3.99 -5.33 -1.04
N VAL A 141 3.03 -4.86 -0.24
CA VAL A 141 2.49 -5.64 0.88
C VAL A 141 1.24 -6.42 0.49
N ASP A 142 0.18 -5.72 0.10
CA ASP A 142 -1.13 -6.37 -0.11
C ASP A 142 -1.05 -7.46 -1.18
N ARG A 143 -0.34 -7.18 -2.29
CA ARG A 143 -0.08 -8.16 -3.33
C ARG A 143 0.71 -9.36 -2.83
N SER A 144 1.71 -9.14 -1.97
CA SER A 144 2.53 -10.21 -1.41
C SER A 144 1.71 -11.12 -0.50
N ILE A 145 0.89 -10.53 0.37
CA ILE A 145 0.01 -11.29 1.27
C ILE A 145 -1.02 -12.09 0.46
N LEU A 146 -1.74 -11.45 -0.46
CA LEU A 146 -2.71 -12.17 -1.32
C LEU A 146 -2.05 -13.28 -2.14
N ALA A 147 -0.81 -13.10 -2.59
CA ALA A 147 -0.09 -14.13 -3.33
C ALA A 147 0.27 -15.34 -2.46
N LEU A 148 0.60 -15.15 -1.18
CA LEU A 148 0.82 -16.25 -0.24
C LEU A 148 -0.47 -17.01 0.00
N LEU A 149 -1.57 -16.31 0.29
CA LEU A 149 -2.88 -16.91 0.55
C LEU A 149 -3.42 -17.66 -0.67
N ALA A 150 -3.39 -17.03 -1.86
CA ALA A 150 -3.90 -17.62 -3.10
C ALA A 150 -3.12 -18.85 -3.57
N LYS A 151 -1.84 -19.00 -3.15
CA LYS A 151 -1.03 -20.19 -3.44
C LYS A 151 -1.25 -21.31 -2.42
N GLY A 152 -2.04 -21.09 -1.38
CA GLY A 152 -2.22 -22.05 -0.30
C GLY A 152 -0.95 -22.28 0.52
N GLU A 153 -0.09 -21.26 0.62
CA GLU A 153 1.09 -21.36 1.47
C GLU A 153 0.67 -21.58 2.93
N ASP A 154 1.37 -22.47 3.62
CA ASP A 154 1.13 -22.75 5.03
C ASP A 154 1.48 -21.53 5.88
N VAL A 155 0.49 -20.78 6.31
CA VAL A 155 0.59 -19.57 7.12
C VAL A 155 -0.22 -19.71 8.40
N GLY A 156 0.35 -19.30 9.53
CA GLY A 156 -0.29 -19.52 10.81
C GLY A 156 0.22 -18.64 11.95
N GLN A 157 -0.37 -18.88 13.09
CA GLN A 157 -0.05 -18.23 14.36
C GLN A 157 0.47 -19.27 15.35
N ASN A 158 1.35 -18.84 16.25
CA ASN A 158 1.83 -19.65 17.36
C ASN A 158 0.80 -19.73 18.50
N ASN A 159 1.10 -20.48 19.55
CA ASN A 159 0.23 -20.69 20.72
C ASN A 159 -0.13 -19.39 21.49
N LYS A 160 0.52 -18.27 21.18
CA LYS A 160 0.26 -16.94 21.75
C LYS A 160 -0.61 -16.08 20.84
N GLY A 161 -1.13 -16.63 19.74
CA GLY A 161 -1.93 -15.89 18.75
C GLY A 161 -1.11 -14.88 17.92
N LEU A 162 0.22 -15.02 17.87
CA LEU A 162 1.11 -14.18 17.07
C LEU A 162 1.59 -14.95 15.85
N LEU A 163 1.94 -14.23 14.75
CA LEU A 163 2.53 -14.88 13.58
C LEU A 163 3.68 -15.80 13.97
N ASP A 164 3.64 -17.04 13.51
CA ASP A 164 4.74 -17.97 13.68
C ASP A 164 5.97 -17.59 12.84
N MET A 165 7.11 -18.22 13.13
CA MET A 165 8.36 -17.92 12.42
C MET A 165 8.33 -18.29 10.94
N PRO A 166 7.76 -19.44 10.52
CA PRO A 166 7.62 -19.77 9.10
C PRO A 166 6.83 -18.71 8.33
N THR A 167 5.68 -18.27 8.87
CA THR A 167 4.85 -17.22 8.25
C THR A 167 5.62 -15.90 8.09
N ARG A 168 6.32 -15.46 9.15
CA ARG A 168 7.16 -14.26 9.06
C ARG A 168 8.22 -14.37 7.97
N SER A 169 8.90 -15.52 7.89
CA SER A 169 9.93 -15.76 6.87
C SER A 169 9.34 -15.72 5.45
N ARG A 170 8.17 -16.31 5.23
CA ARG A 170 7.47 -16.24 3.94
C ARG A 170 7.09 -14.81 3.54
N ILE A 171 6.58 -14.03 4.51
CA ILE A 171 6.25 -12.61 4.27
C ILE A 171 7.50 -11.83 3.88
N ILE A 172 8.60 -11.97 4.64
CA ILE A 172 9.88 -11.31 4.33
C ILE A 172 10.36 -11.68 2.93
N SER A 173 10.38 -12.98 2.61
CA SER A 173 10.79 -13.47 1.30
C SER A 173 9.95 -12.85 0.19
N LYS A 174 8.62 -12.84 0.36
CA LYS A 174 7.70 -12.34 -0.67
C LYS A 174 7.78 -10.83 -0.88
N ILE A 175 8.01 -10.08 0.20
CA ILE A 175 8.26 -8.63 0.12
C ILE A 175 9.61 -8.36 -0.53
N ASN A 176 10.65 -9.15 -0.22
CA ASN A 176 11.97 -9.01 -0.85
C ASN A 176 11.93 -9.32 -2.35
N GLU A 177 11.13 -10.30 -2.80
CA GLU A 177 10.91 -10.52 -4.24
C GLU A 177 10.40 -9.24 -4.92
N ARG A 178 9.51 -8.47 -4.27
CA ARG A 178 9.05 -7.17 -4.82
C ARG A 178 10.11 -6.10 -4.71
N TRP A 179 10.84 -6.06 -3.61
CA TRP A 179 11.88 -5.07 -3.36
C TRP A 179 13.02 -5.13 -4.37
N PHE A 180 13.39 -6.34 -4.80
CA PHE A 180 14.43 -6.58 -5.79
C PHE A 180 13.89 -6.87 -7.18
N ALA A 181 12.58 -6.75 -7.41
CA ALA A 181 12.00 -6.88 -8.75
C ALA A 181 12.46 -5.74 -9.66
N THR A 182 12.70 -6.07 -10.92
CA THR A 182 12.97 -5.10 -11.97
C THR A 182 11.66 -4.54 -12.52
N GLU A 183 11.57 -3.22 -12.57
CA GLU A 183 10.39 -2.50 -13.05
C GLU A 183 10.81 -1.41 -14.05
N TYR A 184 9.96 -1.14 -15.04
CA TYR A 184 10.21 -0.06 -15.98
C TYR A 184 9.90 1.30 -15.34
N TYR A 185 10.91 2.16 -15.24
CA TYR A 185 10.77 3.48 -14.66
C TYR A 185 11.52 4.54 -15.49
N ARG A 186 10.79 5.59 -15.89
CA ARG A 186 11.31 6.66 -16.78
C ARG A 186 11.78 6.07 -18.11
N SER A 187 13.08 6.01 -18.34
CA SER A 187 13.71 5.60 -19.60
C SER A 187 14.32 4.20 -19.59
N GLY A 188 14.03 3.37 -18.57
CA GLY A 188 14.65 2.04 -18.52
C GLY A 188 14.20 1.20 -17.33
N GLU A 189 14.74 0.00 -17.28
CA GLU A 189 14.54 -0.95 -16.19
C GLU A 189 15.38 -0.56 -14.98
N LYS A 190 14.80 -0.68 -13.80
CA LYS A 190 15.44 -0.40 -12.51
C LYS A 190 14.91 -1.33 -11.45
N LEU A 191 15.71 -1.65 -10.46
CA LEU A 191 15.22 -2.30 -9.26
C LEU A 191 14.17 -1.43 -8.58
N PHE A 192 13.11 -2.05 -8.07
CA PHE A 192 12.07 -1.30 -7.37
C PHE A 192 12.63 -0.54 -6.16
N SER A 193 13.61 -1.09 -5.45
CA SER A 193 14.36 -0.41 -4.39
C SER A 193 14.99 0.92 -4.86
N ASP A 194 15.51 0.96 -6.07
CA ASP A 194 16.12 2.18 -6.63
C ASP A 194 15.06 3.17 -7.09
N ILE A 195 13.92 2.67 -7.58
CA ILE A 195 12.76 3.54 -7.89
C ILE A 195 12.29 4.26 -6.64
N MET A 196 12.19 3.57 -5.49
CA MET A 196 11.84 4.21 -4.23
C MET A 196 12.83 5.30 -3.81
N LYS A 197 14.14 5.03 -3.91
CA LYS A 197 15.19 6.03 -3.63
C LYS A 197 15.04 7.25 -4.54
N LEU A 198 14.79 7.05 -5.83
CA LEU A 198 14.61 8.12 -6.80
C LEU A 198 13.33 8.93 -6.55
N GLN A 199 12.23 8.27 -6.16
CA GLN A 199 10.99 8.95 -5.80
C GLN A 199 11.17 9.83 -4.54
N THR A 200 11.87 9.34 -3.53
CA THR A 200 12.19 10.13 -2.33
C THR A 200 13.13 11.30 -2.66
N LYS A 201 14.08 11.12 -3.60
CA LYS A 201 14.90 12.21 -4.15
C LYS A 201 14.05 13.28 -4.82
N ASP A 202 13.04 12.87 -5.59
CA ASP A 202 12.13 13.82 -6.26
C ASP A 202 11.33 14.63 -5.23
N VAL A 203 10.88 14.00 -4.14
CA VAL A 203 10.22 14.70 -3.03
C VAL A 203 11.15 15.73 -2.42
N ARG A 204 12.41 15.37 -2.16
CA ARG A 204 13.41 16.34 -1.67
C ARG A 204 13.60 17.51 -2.64
N ALA A 205 13.72 17.23 -3.93
CA ALA A 205 13.87 18.25 -4.95
C ALA A 205 12.68 19.20 -5.01
N PHE A 206 11.47 18.68 -4.82
CA PHE A 206 10.24 19.47 -4.73
C PHE A 206 10.24 20.36 -3.48
N CYS A 207 10.54 19.81 -2.30
CA CYS A 207 10.64 20.57 -1.06
C CYS A 207 11.69 21.69 -1.12
N CYS A 208 12.78 21.48 -1.89
CA CYS A 208 13.80 22.48 -2.12
C CYS A 208 13.47 23.48 -3.26
N GLY A 209 12.28 23.43 -3.85
CA GLY A 209 11.87 24.29 -4.96
C GLY A 209 12.59 24.03 -6.29
N LYS A 210 13.35 22.93 -6.39
CA LYS A 210 14.12 22.59 -7.62
C LYS A 210 13.23 22.05 -8.74
N VAL A 211 12.06 21.49 -8.39
CA VAL A 211 11.05 21.00 -9.33
C VAL A 211 9.67 21.46 -8.90
N LYS A 212 8.81 21.79 -9.86
CA LYS A 212 7.45 22.28 -9.61
C LYS A 212 6.42 21.16 -9.45
N ARG A 213 6.74 19.95 -9.89
CA ARG A 213 5.83 18.79 -9.88
C ARG A 213 6.60 17.51 -9.64
N ILE A 214 5.99 16.57 -8.95
CA ILE A 214 6.49 15.20 -8.77
C ILE A 214 5.63 14.27 -9.62
N LYS A 215 6.28 13.44 -10.45
CA LYS A 215 5.62 12.33 -11.13
C LYS A 215 5.83 11.07 -10.30
N PHE A 216 4.81 10.66 -9.57
CA PHE A 216 4.88 9.46 -8.77
C PHE A 216 4.92 8.20 -9.64
N TYR A 217 5.67 7.21 -9.16
CA TYR A 217 5.75 5.90 -9.79
C TYR A 217 4.39 5.20 -9.66
N THR A 218 4.00 4.56 -10.74
CA THR A 218 2.80 3.76 -10.78
C THR A 218 3.14 2.40 -11.38
N PRO A 219 3.09 1.30 -10.60
CA PRO A 219 3.45 -0.02 -11.08
C PRO A 219 2.61 -0.44 -12.29
N LYS A 220 3.25 -1.13 -13.23
CA LYS A 220 2.57 -1.87 -14.29
C LYS A 220 2.24 -3.26 -13.74
N TRP A 221 0.99 -3.71 -13.92
CA TRP A 221 0.47 -4.97 -13.38
C TRP A 221 0.22 -5.96 -14.51
#